data_384b51c762856717776deb34297d159f
#
_entry.id   384b51c762856717776deb34297d159f
#
_cell.length_a   1.000
_cell.length_b   1.000
_cell.length_c   1.000
_cell.angle_alpha   90.00
_cell.angle_beta   90.00
_cell.angle_gamma   90.00
#
_symmetry.space_group_name_H-M   'P 1'
#
loop_
_entity.id
_entity.type
_entity.pdbx_description
1 polymer ?
#
loop_
_entity_poly.entity_id
_entity_poly.type
_entity_poly.pdbx_seq_one_letter_code
_entity_poly.pdbx_strand_id
1 'polypeptide(L)'
;MEANSQFLESAKKQFLYYKMLGEKAIGQLEDEQLFISLDEDTNSIAQIVKHISGNMLSRWTDFLTSDGEKEWRNRDDEFVDTYKSKAELLENWNKGWDCLFNAINPLKPEQLSDIIYIRNEGHSVVEAINRQLAHYPYHIGQIVFYAKLLKKTEWESLSIPKNKSGDYNSEKFSKEKTIKNFTDDELNKLK
;
A
#
# COMPACT_ATOMS: atom_id res chain seq x y z
N MET A 1 -22.35 -8.66 -12.14
CA MET A 1 -21.13 -9.37 -12.53
C MET A 1 -20.08 -8.43 -13.11
N GLU A 2 -20.35 -7.66 -14.14
CA GLU A 2 -19.35 -6.76 -14.77
C GLU A 2 -18.78 -5.72 -13.81
N ALA A 3 -19.60 -5.00 -13.04
CA ALA A 3 -19.15 -4.01 -12.06
C ALA A 3 -18.26 -4.62 -10.97
N ASN A 4 -18.56 -5.82 -10.50
CA ASN A 4 -17.75 -6.54 -9.52
C ASN A 4 -16.38 -6.95 -10.07
N SER A 5 -16.34 -7.38 -11.34
CA SER A 5 -15.07 -7.70 -12.02
C SER A 5 -14.20 -6.45 -12.19
N GLN A 6 -14.80 -5.33 -12.60
CA GLN A 6 -14.11 -4.05 -12.73
C GLN A 6 -13.60 -3.54 -11.39
N PHE A 7 -14.38 -3.70 -10.31
CA PHE A 7 -13.96 -3.35 -8.96
C PHE A 7 -12.72 -4.14 -8.53
N LEU A 8 -12.75 -5.48 -8.67
CA LEU A 8 -11.61 -6.33 -8.30
C LEU A 8 -10.35 -5.98 -9.09
N GLU A 9 -10.48 -5.80 -10.40
CA GLU A 9 -9.35 -5.39 -11.25
C GLU A 9 -8.76 -4.06 -10.79
N SER A 10 -9.63 -3.07 -10.57
CA SER A 10 -9.22 -1.75 -10.10
C SER A 10 -8.54 -1.83 -8.72
N ALA A 11 -9.10 -2.59 -7.78
CA ALA A 11 -8.54 -2.75 -6.44
C ALA A 11 -7.13 -3.39 -6.48
N LYS A 12 -6.96 -4.47 -7.26
CA LYS A 12 -5.66 -5.14 -7.44
C LYS A 12 -4.59 -4.20 -8.02
N LYS A 13 -4.95 -3.43 -9.04
CA LYS A 13 -4.06 -2.44 -9.66
C LYS A 13 -3.70 -1.31 -8.69
N GLN A 14 -4.65 -0.82 -7.90
CA GLN A 14 -4.39 0.21 -6.90
C GLN A 14 -3.44 -0.29 -5.81
N PHE A 15 -3.65 -1.48 -5.27
CA PHE A 15 -2.72 -2.07 -4.31
C PHE A 15 -1.31 -2.21 -4.89
N LEU A 16 -1.18 -2.68 -6.13
CA LEU A 16 0.12 -2.77 -6.80
C LEU A 16 0.77 -1.39 -6.98
N TYR A 17 0.00 -0.39 -7.37
CA TYR A 17 0.48 0.98 -7.52
C TYR A 17 1.03 1.53 -6.20
N TYR A 18 0.29 1.38 -5.10
CA TYR A 18 0.74 1.86 -3.79
C TYR A 18 1.93 1.06 -3.25
N LYS A 19 1.99 -0.26 -3.49
CA LYS A 19 3.19 -1.06 -3.20
C LYS A 19 4.42 -0.47 -3.88
N MET A 20 4.37 -0.27 -5.18
CA MET A 20 5.48 0.26 -5.98
C MET A 20 5.84 1.71 -5.57
N LEU A 21 4.85 2.53 -5.26
CA LEU A 21 5.07 3.91 -4.79
C LEU A 21 5.85 3.93 -3.47
N GLY A 22 5.48 3.07 -2.51
CA GLY A 22 6.21 2.90 -1.26
C GLY A 22 7.63 2.40 -1.48
N GLU A 23 7.82 1.38 -2.33
CA GLU A 23 9.14 0.85 -2.67
C GLU A 23 10.07 1.90 -3.29
N LYS A 24 9.54 2.71 -4.22
CA LYS A 24 10.32 3.80 -4.83
C LYS A 24 10.66 4.90 -3.83
N ALA A 25 9.79 5.18 -2.86
CA ALA A 25 10.08 6.14 -1.79
C ALA A 25 11.18 5.61 -0.85
N ILE A 26 11.04 4.38 -0.37
CA ILE A 26 12.03 3.70 0.48
C ILE A 26 13.37 3.55 -0.26
N GLY A 27 13.32 3.26 -1.56
CA GLY A 27 14.50 3.09 -2.41
C GLY A 27 15.39 4.32 -2.52
N GLN A 28 14.85 5.52 -2.34
CA GLN A 28 15.61 6.77 -2.38
C GLN A 28 16.39 7.08 -1.09
N LEU A 29 16.13 6.34 0.00
CA LEU A 29 16.72 6.60 1.31
C LEU A 29 17.88 5.67 1.61
N GLU A 30 18.86 6.15 2.37
CA GLU A 30 19.89 5.35 3.01
C GLU A 30 19.31 4.58 4.20
N ASP A 31 20.01 3.53 4.63
CA ASP A 31 19.52 2.64 5.69
C ASP A 31 19.16 3.40 6.97
N GLU A 32 20.06 4.28 7.44
CA GLU A 32 19.88 5.03 8.67
C GLU A 32 18.68 5.97 8.64
N GLN A 33 18.34 6.50 7.46
CA GLN A 33 17.20 7.41 7.28
C GLN A 33 15.85 6.73 7.52
N LEU A 34 15.76 5.41 7.34
CA LEU A 34 14.53 4.65 7.53
C LEU A 34 14.10 4.56 9.01
N PHE A 35 15.07 4.70 9.92
CA PHE A 35 14.88 4.55 11.37
C PHE A 35 14.79 5.88 12.12
N ILE A 36 14.87 7.01 11.42
CA ILE A 36 14.75 8.34 12.05
C ILE A 36 13.29 8.57 12.43
N SER A 37 13.04 8.98 13.69
CA SER A 37 11.79 9.59 14.16
C SER A 37 12.03 11.08 14.40
N LEU A 38 11.06 11.95 14.09
CA LEU A 38 11.18 13.39 14.30
C LEU A 38 11.08 13.76 15.79
N ASP A 39 10.29 13.02 16.53
CA ASP A 39 10.04 13.15 17.95
C ASP A 39 9.55 11.80 18.53
N GLU A 40 9.21 11.77 19.83
CA GLU A 40 8.77 10.54 20.53
C GLU A 40 7.42 10.00 20.03
N ASP A 41 6.56 10.86 19.47
CA ASP A 41 5.22 10.49 19.00
C ASP A 41 5.17 10.20 17.50
N THR A 42 6.24 10.52 16.74
CA THR A 42 6.29 10.35 15.29
C THR A 42 6.90 9.02 14.91
N ASN A 43 6.16 8.19 14.19
CA ASN A 43 6.67 6.92 13.70
C ASN A 43 7.74 7.10 12.63
N SER A 44 8.82 6.34 12.72
CA SER A 44 9.79 6.18 11.64
C SER A 44 9.17 5.46 10.41
N ILE A 45 9.83 5.54 9.26
CA ILE A 45 9.41 4.76 8.08
C ILE A 45 9.44 3.26 8.39
N ALA A 46 10.43 2.80 9.17
CA ALA A 46 10.55 1.41 9.58
C ALA A 46 9.36 0.95 10.42
N GLN A 47 8.90 1.76 11.36
CA GLN A 47 7.71 1.47 12.17
C GLN A 47 6.43 1.46 11.32
N ILE A 48 6.27 2.39 10.38
CA ILE A 48 5.13 2.40 9.46
C ILE A 48 5.12 1.13 8.61
N VAL A 49 6.26 0.72 8.06
CA VAL A 49 6.40 -0.52 7.27
C VAL A 49 6.05 -1.74 8.12
N LYS A 50 6.55 -1.81 9.35
CA LYS A 50 6.24 -2.92 10.27
C LYS A 50 4.75 -3.00 10.57
N HIS A 51 4.12 -1.85 10.85
CA HIS A 51 2.67 -1.77 11.08
C HIS A 51 1.85 -2.23 9.88
N ILE A 52 2.17 -1.75 8.66
CA ILE A 52 1.44 -2.14 7.45
C ILE A 52 1.60 -3.64 7.19
N SER A 53 2.82 -4.16 7.30
CA SER A 53 3.11 -5.57 7.06
C SER A 53 2.40 -6.48 8.07
N GLY A 54 2.44 -6.15 9.36
CA GLY A 54 1.70 -6.86 10.40
C GLY A 54 0.19 -6.81 10.18
N ASN A 55 -0.32 -5.67 9.76
CA ASN A 55 -1.74 -5.53 9.39
C ASN A 55 -2.11 -6.42 8.19
N MET A 56 -1.31 -6.42 7.12
CA MET A 56 -1.56 -7.27 5.94
C MET A 56 -1.57 -8.74 6.31
N LEU A 57 -0.57 -9.22 7.04
CA LEU A 57 -0.50 -10.60 7.51
C LEU A 57 -1.73 -10.97 8.36
N SER A 58 -2.14 -10.10 9.28
CA SER A 58 -3.32 -10.37 10.11
C SER A 58 -4.62 -10.38 9.29
N ARG A 59 -4.82 -9.40 8.42
CA ARG A 59 -6.08 -9.22 7.68
C ARG A 59 -6.28 -10.23 6.56
N TRP A 60 -5.22 -10.68 5.90
CA TRP A 60 -5.33 -11.44 4.66
C TRP A 60 -4.98 -12.94 4.77
N THR A 61 -4.33 -13.37 5.86
CA THR A 61 -4.14 -14.81 6.12
C THR A 61 -5.49 -15.47 6.36
N ASP A 62 -5.84 -16.44 5.52
CA ASP A 62 -7.10 -17.23 5.61
C ASP A 62 -8.35 -16.35 5.80
N PHE A 63 -8.38 -15.17 5.15
CA PHE A 63 -9.35 -14.11 5.44
C PHE A 63 -10.81 -14.48 5.16
N LEU A 64 -11.07 -15.45 4.28
CA LEU A 64 -12.42 -15.94 4.01
C LEU A 64 -12.95 -16.91 5.08
N THR A 65 -12.08 -17.47 5.91
CA THR A 65 -12.41 -18.57 6.83
C THR A 65 -12.03 -18.30 8.29
N SER A 66 -11.29 -17.25 8.56
CA SER A 66 -10.85 -16.88 9.91
C SER A 66 -11.00 -15.39 10.18
N ASP A 67 -11.03 -14.99 11.45
CA ASP A 67 -11.08 -13.58 11.80
C ASP A 67 -9.84 -12.82 11.31
N GLY A 68 -10.03 -11.61 10.81
CA GLY A 68 -8.96 -10.74 10.33
C GLY A 68 -8.09 -10.15 11.45
N GLU A 69 -8.43 -10.30 12.73
CA GLU A 69 -7.53 -10.04 13.87
C GLU A 69 -7.02 -11.37 14.39
N LYS A 70 -5.74 -11.63 14.20
CA LYS A 70 -5.13 -12.91 14.58
C LYS A 70 -4.61 -12.86 16.01
N GLU A 71 -4.76 -13.95 16.76
CA GLU A 71 -4.30 -14.06 18.15
C GLU A 71 -2.77 -13.85 18.29
N TRP A 72 -2.01 -14.23 17.27
CA TRP A 72 -0.55 -14.05 17.25
C TRP A 72 -0.11 -12.62 16.93
N ARG A 73 -1.03 -11.72 16.53
CA ARG A 73 -0.69 -10.33 16.22
C ARG A 73 -0.51 -9.53 17.49
N ASN A 74 0.67 -9.00 17.70
CA ASN A 74 0.91 -7.99 18.72
C ASN A 74 1.01 -6.61 18.05
N ARG A 75 -0.09 -5.84 18.07
CA ARG A 75 -0.17 -4.54 17.40
C ARG A 75 0.77 -3.51 18.02
N ASP A 76 0.97 -3.55 19.34
CA ASP A 76 1.81 -2.56 20.02
C ASP A 76 3.29 -2.74 19.67
N ASP A 77 3.73 -3.98 19.46
CA ASP A 77 5.08 -4.27 18.99
C ASP A 77 5.36 -3.77 17.56
N GLU A 78 4.32 -3.50 16.77
CA GLU A 78 4.49 -2.95 15.42
C GLU A 78 5.09 -1.53 15.43
N PHE A 79 4.98 -0.82 16.53
CA PHE A 79 5.52 0.55 16.72
C PHE A 79 6.86 0.60 17.47
N VAL A 80 7.46 -0.55 17.71
CA VAL A 80 8.81 -0.66 18.28
C VAL A 80 9.80 -0.97 17.16
N ASP A 81 10.87 -0.18 17.03
CA ASP A 81 11.91 -0.42 16.04
C ASP A 81 12.70 -1.69 16.40
N THR A 82 12.53 -2.72 15.59
CA THR A 82 13.23 -4.00 15.75
C THR A 82 14.02 -4.40 14.52
N TYR A 83 13.79 -3.78 13.35
CA TYR A 83 14.55 -4.04 12.14
C TYR A 83 15.99 -3.52 12.29
N LYS A 84 16.93 -4.30 11.77
CA LYS A 84 18.36 -3.99 11.85
C LYS A 84 18.93 -3.45 10.54
N SER A 85 18.15 -3.53 9.45
CA SER A 85 18.60 -3.11 8.13
C SER A 85 17.41 -2.86 7.19
N LYS A 86 17.65 -2.12 6.12
CA LYS A 86 16.74 -1.95 5.00
C LYS A 86 16.36 -3.29 4.35
N ALA A 87 17.29 -4.24 4.29
CA ALA A 87 17.03 -5.55 3.71
C ALA A 87 15.98 -6.32 4.52
N GLU A 88 16.07 -6.33 5.85
CA GLU A 88 15.08 -6.95 6.73
C GLU A 88 13.72 -6.24 6.63
N LEU A 89 13.71 -4.91 6.59
CA LEU A 89 12.51 -4.12 6.38
C LEU A 89 11.82 -4.50 5.06
N LEU A 90 12.55 -4.58 3.94
CA LEU A 90 12.00 -4.94 2.63
C LEU A 90 11.53 -6.40 2.57
N GLU A 91 12.18 -7.32 3.28
CA GLU A 91 11.71 -8.69 3.41
C GLU A 91 10.32 -8.74 4.06
N ASN A 92 10.12 -8.03 5.17
CA ASN A 92 8.82 -7.97 5.84
C ASN A 92 7.77 -7.21 5.01
N TRP A 93 8.15 -6.13 4.33
CA TRP A 93 7.31 -5.44 3.35
C TRP A 93 6.77 -6.42 2.31
N ASN A 94 7.66 -7.19 1.68
CA ASN A 94 7.26 -8.14 0.65
C ASN A 94 6.36 -9.25 1.21
N LYS A 95 6.67 -9.81 2.40
CA LYS A 95 5.80 -10.79 3.07
C LYS A 95 4.37 -10.28 3.25
N GLY A 96 4.21 -9.03 3.68
CA GLY A 96 2.89 -8.42 3.85
C GLY A 96 2.13 -8.28 2.53
N TRP A 97 2.76 -7.71 1.53
CA TRP A 97 2.15 -7.52 0.20
C TRP A 97 1.86 -8.84 -0.51
N ASP A 98 2.74 -9.83 -0.41
CA ASP A 98 2.53 -11.17 -0.98
C ASP A 98 1.34 -11.86 -0.32
N CYS A 99 1.18 -11.73 1.01
CA CYS A 99 0.00 -12.23 1.73
C CYS A 99 -1.29 -11.59 1.18
N LEU A 100 -1.32 -10.28 1.01
CA LEU A 100 -2.46 -9.59 0.41
C LEU A 100 -2.74 -10.08 -1.00
N PHE A 101 -1.75 -10.08 -1.89
CA PHE A 101 -1.97 -10.49 -3.28
C PHE A 101 -2.36 -11.96 -3.41
N ASN A 102 -1.80 -12.86 -2.61
CA ASN A 102 -2.20 -14.27 -2.57
C ASN A 102 -3.66 -14.43 -2.14
N ALA A 103 -4.16 -13.56 -1.26
CA ALA A 103 -5.55 -13.57 -0.83
C ALA A 103 -6.52 -12.98 -1.88
N ILE A 104 -6.17 -11.85 -2.52
CA ILE A 104 -7.12 -11.15 -3.40
C ILE A 104 -7.06 -11.60 -4.86
N ASN A 105 -5.91 -12.13 -5.35
CA ASN A 105 -5.77 -12.53 -6.75
C ASN A 105 -6.73 -13.65 -7.17
N PRO A 106 -6.97 -14.70 -6.36
CA PRO A 106 -7.88 -15.79 -6.70
C PRO A 106 -9.36 -15.43 -6.52
N LEU A 107 -9.70 -14.26 -5.91
CA LEU A 107 -11.08 -13.87 -5.67
C LEU A 107 -11.88 -13.77 -6.96
N LYS A 108 -13.09 -14.33 -6.90
CA LYS A 108 -14.10 -14.24 -7.95
C LYS A 108 -15.08 -13.10 -7.64
N PRO A 109 -15.69 -12.48 -8.66
CA PRO A 109 -16.65 -11.39 -8.48
C PRO A 109 -17.84 -11.73 -7.56
N GLU A 110 -18.26 -13.02 -7.54
CA GLU A 110 -19.36 -13.50 -6.71
C GLU A 110 -19.04 -13.46 -5.22
N GLN A 111 -17.76 -13.63 -4.86
CA GLN A 111 -17.31 -13.66 -3.46
C GLN A 111 -17.24 -12.26 -2.82
N LEU A 112 -17.42 -11.20 -3.60
CA LEU A 112 -17.39 -9.84 -3.07
C LEU A 112 -18.50 -9.54 -2.05
N SER A 113 -19.62 -10.28 -2.11
CA SER A 113 -20.71 -10.19 -1.14
C SER A 113 -20.58 -11.14 0.04
N ASP A 114 -19.58 -12.03 0.05
CA ASP A 114 -19.34 -12.95 1.17
C ASP A 114 -19.01 -12.15 2.43
N ILE A 115 -19.40 -12.70 3.58
CA ILE A 115 -19.15 -12.07 4.88
C ILE A 115 -17.88 -12.65 5.49
N ILE A 116 -16.98 -11.78 5.84
CA ILE A 116 -15.78 -12.08 6.61
C ILE A 116 -15.86 -11.36 7.98
N TYR A 117 -15.06 -11.79 8.91
CA TYR A 117 -15.06 -11.20 10.26
C TYR A 117 -13.74 -10.51 10.56
N ILE A 118 -13.83 -9.38 11.26
CA ILE A 118 -12.69 -8.65 11.82
C ILE A 118 -13.09 -8.26 13.24
N ARG A 119 -12.46 -8.86 14.25
CA ARG A 119 -12.80 -8.67 15.67
C ARG A 119 -14.27 -9.03 15.98
N ASN A 120 -14.72 -10.16 15.42
CA ASN A 120 -16.09 -10.64 15.48
C ASN A 120 -17.15 -9.73 14.83
N GLU A 121 -16.76 -8.68 14.12
CA GLU A 121 -17.65 -7.82 13.34
C GLU A 121 -17.68 -8.29 11.89
N GLY A 122 -18.89 -8.56 11.36
CA GLY A 122 -19.09 -9.03 9.99
C GLY A 122 -18.99 -7.87 8.99
N HIS A 123 -18.20 -8.07 7.93
CA HIS A 123 -18.03 -7.14 6.84
C HIS A 123 -18.14 -7.90 5.50
N SER A 124 -18.70 -7.27 4.46
CA SER A 124 -18.56 -7.83 3.13
C SER A 124 -17.10 -7.80 2.66
N VAL A 125 -16.72 -8.71 1.77
CA VAL A 125 -15.39 -8.69 1.14
C VAL A 125 -15.13 -7.35 0.45
N VAL A 126 -16.15 -6.75 -0.21
CA VAL A 126 -16.06 -5.38 -0.78
C VAL A 126 -15.64 -4.37 0.29
N GLU A 127 -16.32 -4.38 1.44
CA GLU A 127 -16.05 -3.44 2.53
C GLU A 127 -14.64 -3.64 3.10
N ALA A 128 -14.22 -4.88 3.29
CA ALA A 128 -12.87 -5.21 3.74
C ALA A 128 -11.80 -4.70 2.77
N ILE A 129 -11.98 -4.88 1.45
CA ILE A 129 -11.08 -4.36 0.43
C ILE A 129 -11.07 -2.83 0.46
N ASN A 130 -12.24 -2.17 0.48
CA ASN A 130 -12.33 -0.70 0.52
C ASN A 130 -11.64 -0.11 1.75
N ARG A 131 -11.82 -0.74 2.92
CA ARG A 131 -11.15 -0.33 4.15
C ARG A 131 -9.63 -0.35 3.99
N GLN A 132 -9.08 -1.37 3.33
CA GLN A 132 -7.64 -1.45 3.12
C GLN A 132 -7.16 -0.55 1.97
N LEU A 133 -7.99 -0.28 0.96
CA LEU A 133 -7.74 0.76 -0.05
C LEU A 133 -7.70 2.18 0.53
N ALA A 134 -8.30 2.41 1.68
CA ALA A 134 -8.14 3.67 2.42
C ALA A 134 -6.94 3.64 3.37
N HIS A 135 -6.67 2.50 4.02
CA HIS A 135 -5.67 2.37 5.08
C HIS A 135 -4.24 2.33 4.53
N TYR A 136 -3.96 1.45 3.55
CA TYR A 136 -2.58 1.35 3.03
C TYR A 136 -2.14 2.60 2.28
N PRO A 137 -2.94 3.21 1.38
CA PRO A 137 -2.58 4.50 0.78
C PRO A 137 -2.32 5.63 1.78
N TYR A 138 -3.08 5.66 2.89
CA TYR A 138 -2.84 6.62 3.98
C TYR A 138 -1.41 6.49 4.54
N HIS A 139 -0.97 5.27 4.82
CA HIS A 139 0.40 5.03 5.31
C HIS A 139 1.46 5.19 4.22
N ILE A 140 1.18 4.79 2.97
CA ILE A 140 2.10 5.05 1.85
C ILE A 140 2.31 6.56 1.65
N GLY A 141 1.24 7.36 1.81
CA GLY A 141 1.35 8.82 1.79
C GLY A 141 2.29 9.36 2.88
N GLN A 142 2.24 8.79 4.08
CA GLN A 142 3.17 9.13 5.17
C GLN A 142 4.62 8.76 4.80
N ILE A 143 4.85 7.54 4.28
CA ILE A 143 6.17 7.10 3.83
C ILE A 143 6.73 8.04 2.76
N VAL A 144 5.94 8.37 1.73
CA VAL A 144 6.35 9.26 0.63
C VAL A 144 6.66 10.67 1.15
N PHE A 145 5.78 11.22 1.99
CA PHE A 145 5.98 12.55 2.57
C PHE A 145 7.25 12.59 3.43
N TYR A 146 7.42 11.60 4.30
CA TYR A 146 8.56 11.56 5.21
C TYR A 146 9.88 11.27 4.48
N ALA A 147 9.88 10.36 3.52
CA ALA A 147 11.04 10.10 2.66
C ALA A 147 11.48 11.37 1.91
N LYS A 148 10.52 12.12 1.36
CA LYS A 148 10.80 13.41 0.72
C LYS A 148 11.39 14.44 1.68
N LEU A 149 10.91 14.49 2.92
CA LEU A 149 11.44 15.38 3.96
C LEU A 149 12.90 15.05 4.29
N LEU A 150 13.22 13.76 4.44
CA LEU A 150 14.56 13.28 4.76
C LEU A 150 15.54 13.45 3.58
N LYS A 151 15.09 13.18 2.34
CA LYS A 151 15.91 13.29 1.12
C LYS A 151 16.16 14.74 0.68
N LYS A 152 15.30 15.66 1.08
CA LYS A 152 15.42 17.10 0.78
C LYS A 152 15.51 17.40 -0.72
N THR A 153 16.55 18.09 -1.17
CA THR A 153 16.75 18.52 -2.57
C THR A 153 17.09 17.39 -3.52
N GLU A 154 17.53 16.24 -3.01
CA GLU A 154 17.86 15.06 -3.83
C GLU A 154 16.63 14.16 -4.09
N TRP A 155 15.45 14.56 -3.64
CA TRP A 155 14.23 13.81 -3.87
C TRP A 155 13.80 13.82 -5.33
N GLU A 156 13.65 12.64 -5.91
CA GLU A 156 13.05 12.43 -7.22
C GLU A 156 11.54 12.26 -7.10
N SER A 157 10.77 13.07 -7.84
CA SER A 157 9.31 13.03 -7.76
C SER A 157 8.74 11.72 -8.29
N LEU A 158 7.89 11.07 -7.50
CA LEU A 158 7.20 9.81 -7.85
C LEU A 158 5.85 10.04 -8.53
N SER A 159 5.47 11.29 -8.76
CA SER A 159 4.24 11.70 -9.45
C SER A 159 4.55 12.89 -10.37
N ILE A 160 3.57 13.71 -10.68
CA ILE A 160 3.78 14.93 -11.49
C ILE A 160 4.67 15.90 -10.69
N PRO A 161 5.88 16.25 -11.18
CA PRO A 161 6.74 17.19 -10.47
C PRO A 161 6.07 18.56 -10.33
N LYS A 162 6.47 19.30 -9.29
CA LYS A 162 5.98 20.67 -9.07
C LYS A 162 6.19 21.52 -10.32
N ASN A 163 5.16 22.26 -10.73
CA ASN A 163 5.13 23.13 -11.92
C ASN A 163 5.15 22.39 -13.28
N LYS A 164 4.95 21.07 -13.32
CA LYS A 164 4.91 20.25 -14.56
C LYS A 164 3.50 19.77 -14.94
N SER A 165 2.46 20.24 -14.26
CA SER A 165 1.07 19.86 -14.55
C SER A 165 0.61 20.30 -15.96
N GLY A 166 1.11 21.44 -16.45
CA GLY A 166 0.79 21.93 -17.81
C GLY A 166 1.33 21.00 -18.89
N ASP A 167 2.59 20.58 -18.78
CA ASP A 167 3.25 19.66 -19.72
C ASP A 167 2.53 18.29 -19.71
N TYR A 168 2.24 17.79 -18.51
CA TYR A 168 1.51 16.53 -18.33
C TYR A 168 0.12 16.56 -18.96
N ASN A 169 -0.65 17.62 -18.72
CA ASN A 169 -1.99 17.77 -19.28
C ASN A 169 -1.97 17.90 -20.80
N SER A 170 -1.02 18.65 -21.35
CA SER A 170 -0.86 18.81 -22.80
C SER A 170 -0.60 17.47 -23.48
N GLU A 171 0.27 16.64 -22.90
CA GLU A 171 0.52 15.28 -23.38
C GLU A 171 -0.74 14.40 -23.32
N LYS A 172 -1.48 14.47 -22.20
CA LYS A 172 -2.71 13.67 -22.05
C LYS A 172 -3.80 14.10 -23.02
N PHE A 173 -4.04 15.41 -23.19
CA PHE A 173 -5.07 15.94 -24.07
C PHE A 173 -4.76 15.82 -25.56
N SER A 174 -3.50 15.58 -25.93
CA SER A 174 -3.12 15.29 -27.33
C SER A 174 -3.50 13.88 -27.80
N LYS A 175 -3.89 12.98 -26.88
CA LYS A 175 -4.27 11.60 -27.16
C LYS A 175 -5.79 11.47 -27.34
N GLU A 176 -6.21 10.50 -28.13
CA GLU A 176 -7.63 10.17 -28.22
C GLU A 176 -8.20 9.69 -26.88
N LYS A 177 -9.51 9.93 -26.67
CA LYS A 177 -10.23 9.45 -25.49
C LYS A 177 -10.30 7.93 -25.50
N THR A 178 -9.83 7.29 -24.45
CA THR A 178 -9.86 5.83 -24.28
C THR A 178 -10.39 5.46 -22.90
N ILE A 179 -10.95 4.25 -22.79
CA ILE A 179 -11.33 3.67 -21.51
C ILE A 179 -10.15 2.84 -21.00
N LYS A 180 -9.61 3.20 -19.86
CA LYS A 180 -8.52 2.47 -19.18
C LYS A 180 -8.56 2.69 -17.68
N ASN A 181 -7.88 1.83 -16.92
CA ASN A 181 -7.68 2.06 -15.50
C ASN A 181 -6.65 3.20 -15.31
N PHE A 182 -6.90 4.11 -14.37
CA PHE A 182 -6.02 5.26 -14.13
C PHE A 182 -4.61 4.86 -13.69
N THR A 183 -4.45 3.70 -13.05
CA THR A 183 -3.15 3.22 -12.59
C THR A 183 -2.27 2.63 -13.70
N ASP A 184 -2.82 2.32 -14.88
CA ASP A 184 -2.05 1.66 -15.95
C ASP A 184 -0.83 2.48 -16.39
N ASP A 185 -1.01 3.78 -16.57
CA ASP A 185 0.09 4.68 -16.93
C ASP A 185 1.07 4.88 -15.76
N GLU A 186 0.55 4.96 -14.54
CA GLU A 186 1.37 5.20 -13.35
C GLU A 186 2.22 3.99 -13.00
N LEU A 187 1.67 2.78 -13.12
CA LEU A 187 2.42 1.52 -12.96
C LEU A 187 3.57 1.41 -13.98
N ASN A 188 3.36 1.88 -15.21
CA ASN A 188 4.41 1.88 -16.22
C ASN A 188 5.53 2.88 -15.93
N LYS A 189 5.23 4.01 -15.28
CA LYS A 189 6.25 5.01 -14.87
C LYS A 189 7.09 4.55 -13.68
N LEU A 190 6.50 3.73 -12.80
CA LEU A 190 7.19 3.24 -11.60
C LEU A 190 8.07 2.01 -11.88
N LYS A 191 7.95 1.37 -13.04
CA LYS A 191 8.84 0.29 -13.48
C LYS A 191 10.21 0.84 -13.86
#